data_99e8805b013e971e67bf6c331c245137
#
_entry.id   99e8805b013e971e67bf6c331c245137
#
_cell.length_a   1.000
_cell.length_b   1.000
_cell.length_c   1.000
_cell.angle_alpha   90.00
_cell.angle_beta   90.00
_cell.angle_gamma   90.00
#
_symmetry.space_group_name_H-M   'P 1'
#
loop_
_entity.id
_entity.type
_entity.pdbx_description
1 polymer ?
#
loop_
_entity_poly.entity_id
_entity_poly.type
_entity_poly.pdbx_seq_one_letter_code
_entity_poly.pdbx_strand_id
1 'polypeptide(L)'
;MVEIAKALARNAKIIAFDEPTSSLSAREIDNLFRVIRELRKEGRVILYVSHRMEEIFALSDAITVFKDGRYVKTFTDMQQVDHDALVQAMVGRDIGDIYGWQPRSYGEERLRLDAVKAPGVRTPISLAVRSGEIVGLFGLVGAGRSELMKGMFGGTHITAGQVYIDQQPIDIRKPSHAIAAGMMLCPEDRKAEGIIPVHSVRDNINISARRKHVLGGCVINNGWEENNADHHIRSLNIKTPGAEQLIMNLSGGNQQKAILGRWLSEEMKVILLDEPTRGIDVGAKHEIYNVIYALAAQGVAVLFASSDLPEVLGVADRIVVMREGEIAGELLHEQADERQALSLAMPKVSQAVA
;
A
#
# COMPACT_ATOMS: atom_id res chain seq x y z
N MET A 1 -23.40 -1.75 -6.40
CA MET A 1 -24.76 -1.36 -6.89
C MET A 1 -25.81 -2.48 -6.77
N VAL A 2 -25.54 -3.72 -7.20
CA VAL A 2 -26.52 -4.84 -7.10
C VAL A 2 -26.93 -5.14 -5.66
N GLU A 3 -26.02 -5.18 -4.70
CA GLU A 3 -26.32 -5.41 -3.28
C GLU A 3 -27.17 -4.27 -2.67
N ILE A 4 -26.92 -3.04 -3.11
CA ILE A 4 -27.75 -1.89 -2.69
C ILE A 4 -29.19 -2.04 -3.21
N ALA A 5 -29.36 -2.37 -4.49
CA ALA A 5 -30.68 -2.63 -5.06
C ALA A 5 -31.41 -3.77 -4.35
N LYS A 6 -30.70 -4.82 -3.94
CA LYS A 6 -31.24 -5.95 -3.18
C LYS A 6 -31.70 -5.56 -1.76
N ALA A 7 -30.94 -4.70 -1.07
CA ALA A 7 -31.33 -4.16 0.22
C ALA A 7 -32.60 -3.26 0.11
N LEU A 8 -32.65 -2.45 -0.94
CA LEU A 8 -33.81 -1.59 -1.24
C LEU A 8 -35.08 -2.38 -1.54
N ALA A 9 -34.96 -3.47 -2.32
CA ALA A 9 -36.09 -4.33 -2.66
C ALA A 9 -36.77 -4.98 -1.43
N ARG A 10 -36.06 -5.08 -0.29
CA ARG A 10 -36.57 -5.61 0.98
C ARG A 10 -37.28 -4.58 1.84
N ASN A 11 -37.40 -3.34 1.38
CA ASN A 11 -38.01 -2.22 2.13
C ASN A 11 -37.47 -2.07 3.57
N ALA A 12 -36.14 -2.24 3.72
CA ALA A 12 -35.48 -2.19 5.02
C ALA A 12 -35.56 -0.78 5.63
N LYS A 13 -35.91 -0.68 6.91
CA LYS A 13 -35.91 0.59 7.66
C LYS A 13 -34.53 0.99 8.13
N ILE A 14 -33.64 0.03 8.34
CA ILE A 14 -32.24 0.22 8.73
C ILE A 14 -31.37 -0.42 7.65
N ILE A 15 -30.43 0.32 7.13
CA ILE A 15 -29.49 -0.15 6.09
C ILE A 15 -28.07 0.12 6.57
N ALA A 16 -27.25 -0.93 6.60
CA ALA A 16 -25.83 -0.83 6.91
C ALA A 16 -25.00 -0.91 5.61
N PHE A 17 -24.14 0.05 5.41
CA PHE A 17 -23.15 0.09 4.35
C PHE A 17 -21.77 -0.12 4.99
N ASP A 18 -21.07 -1.17 4.57
CA ASP A 18 -19.72 -1.49 5.05
C ASP A 18 -18.72 -1.25 3.91
N GLU A 19 -17.93 -0.19 4.01
CA GLU A 19 -16.95 0.26 3.02
C GLU A 19 -17.45 0.21 1.54
N PRO A 20 -18.62 0.78 1.23
CA PRO A 20 -19.28 0.53 -0.03
C PRO A 20 -18.57 1.16 -1.24
N THR A 21 -17.57 2.02 -1.01
CA THR A 21 -16.86 2.78 -2.04
C THR A 21 -15.51 2.17 -2.44
N SER A 22 -15.05 1.13 -1.75
CA SER A 22 -13.71 0.53 -1.92
C SER A 22 -13.36 0.10 -3.35
N SER A 23 -14.38 -0.19 -4.18
CA SER A 23 -14.24 -0.63 -5.58
C SER A 23 -14.97 0.25 -6.60
N LEU A 24 -15.43 1.44 -6.17
CA LEU A 24 -16.23 2.34 -7.02
C LEU A 24 -15.38 3.47 -7.60
N SER A 25 -15.70 3.86 -8.83
CA SER A 25 -15.19 5.08 -9.45
C SER A 25 -15.80 6.33 -8.81
N ALA A 26 -15.18 7.51 -8.96
CA ALA A 26 -15.68 8.78 -8.41
C ALA A 26 -17.16 9.05 -8.80
N ARG A 27 -17.51 8.80 -10.06
CA ARG A 27 -18.88 8.97 -10.54
C ARG A 27 -19.89 8.02 -9.89
N GLU A 28 -19.47 6.80 -9.58
CA GLU A 28 -20.31 5.81 -8.90
C GLU A 28 -20.47 6.18 -7.41
N ILE A 29 -19.44 6.75 -6.79
CA ILE A 29 -19.49 7.27 -5.42
C ILE A 29 -20.51 8.41 -5.33
N ASP A 30 -20.49 9.36 -6.25
CA ASP A 30 -21.47 10.45 -6.29
C ASP A 30 -22.91 9.93 -6.42
N ASN A 31 -23.11 8.92 -7.26
CA ASN A 31 -24.42 8.26 -7.41
C ASN A 31 -24.85 7.55 -6.12
N LEU A 32 -23.93 6.86 -5.45
CA LEU A 32 -24.19 6.21 -4.17
C LEU A 32 -24.61 7.23 -3.11
N PHE A 33 -23.86 8.34 -2.98
CA PHE A 33 -24.17 9.41 -2.02
C PHE A 33 -25.53 10.02 -2.25
N ARG A 34 -25.93 10.22 -3.52
CA ARG A 34 -27.27 10.68 -3.86
C ARG A 34 -28.33 9.70 -3.37
N VAL A 35 -28.16 8.40 -3.62
CA VAL A 35 -29.11 7.37 -3.16
C VAL A 35 -29.19 7.35 -1.64
N ILE A 36 -28.08 7.42 -0.91
CA ILE A 36 -28.05 7.45 0.55
C ILE A 36 -28.81 8.66 1.08
N ARG A 37 -28.61 9.86 0.49
CA ARG A 37 -29.34 11.08 0.90
C ARG A 37 -30.84 10.98 0.65
N GLU A 38 -31.28 10.32 -0.42
CA GLU A 38 -32.70 10.08 -0.70
C GLU A 38 -33.32 9.12 0.33
N LEU A 39 -32.65 8.01 0.63
CA LEU A 39 -33.08 7.05 1.64
C LEU A 39 -33.22 7.69 3.02
N ARG A 40 -32.29 8.58 3.39
CA ARG A 40 -32.36 9.37 4.61
C ARG A 40 -33.59 10.30 4.61
N LYS A 41 -33.91 10.96 3.50
CA LYS A 41 -35.13 11.78 3.37
C LYS A 41 -36.40 10.98 3.52
N GLU A 42 -36.39 9.69 3.13
CA GLU A 42 -37.50 8.75 3.33
C GLU A 42 -37.65 8.30 4.80
N GLY A 43 -36.80 8.79 5.71
CA GLY A 43 -36.83 8.45 7.13
C GLY A 43 -36.15 7.11 7.47
N ARG A 44 -35.32 6.57 6.61
CA ARG A 44 -34.53 5.35 6.90
C ARG A 44 -33.34 5.67 7.77
N VAL A 45 -32.98 4.75 8.63
CA VAL A 45 -31.76 4.82 9.43
C VAL A 45 -30.61 4.23 8.62
N ILE A 46 -29.53 5.00 8.46
CA ILE A 46 -28.34 4.59 7.71
C ILE A 46 -27.18 4.41 8.70
N LEU A 47 -26.58 3.24 8.69
CA LEU A 47 -25.29 2.97 9.34
C LEU A 47 -24.24 2.90 8.25
N TYR A 48 -23.31 3.85 8.26
CA TYR A 48 -22.27 3.96 7.23
C TYR A 48 -20.91 3.74 7.86
N VAL A 49 -20.26 2.63 7.48
CA VAL A 49 -18.91 2.30 7.94
C VAL A 49 -17.92 2.65 6.84
N SER A 50 -16.98 3.52 7.14
CA SER A 50 -15.89 3.92 6.23
C SER A 50 -14.70 4.39 7.05
N HIS A 51 -13.51 4.26 6.48
CA HIS A 51 -12.29 4.89 6.99
C HIS A 51 -11.93 6.17 6.18
N ARG A 52 -12.70 6.51 5.15
CA ARG A 52 -12.50 7.69 4.31
C ARG A 52 -13.20 8.90 4.92
N MET A 53 -12.39 9.86 5.38
CA MET A 53 -12.89 11.06 6.08
C MET A 53 -13.89 11.87 5.25
N GLU A 54 -13.57 12.07 3.97
CA GLU A 54 -14.41 12.82 3.02
C GLU A 54 -15.84 12.26 2.96
N GLU A 55 -15.99 10.94 2.96
CA GLU A 55 -17.29 10.25 2.94
C GLU A 55 -18.04 10.47 4.24
N ILE A 56 -17.33 10.32 5.36
CA ILE A 56 -17.87 10.48 6.70
C ILE A 56 -18.41 11.88 6.90
N PHE A 57 -17.63 12.90 6.57
CA PHE A 57 -18.07 14.31 6.68
C PHE A 57 -19.19 14.66 5.70
N ALA A 58 -19.21 14.05 4.50
CA ALA A 58 -20.25 14.34 3.49
C ALA A 58 -21.61 13.73 3.80
N LEU A 59 -21.68 12.66 4.60
CA LEU A 59 -22.90 11.86 4.78
C LEU A 59 -23.43 11.81 6.20
N SER A 60 -22.57 11.92 7.23
CA SER A 60 -22.92 11.60 8.60
C SER A 60 -23.55 12.76 9.36
N ASP A 61 -24.54 12.47 10.20
CA ASP A 61 -25.10 13.38 11.20
C ASP A 61 -24.39 13.26 12.55
N ALA A 62 -23.83 12.06 12.82
CA ALA A 62 -23.00 11.78 13.98
C ALA A 62 -21.96 10.73 13.61
N ILE A 63 -20.82 10.75 14.26
CA ILE A 63 -19.71 9.81 14.01
C ILE A 63 -19.40 9.08 15.31
N THR A 64 -19.41 7.75 15.25
CA THR A 64 -18.94 6.91 16.35
C THR A 64 -17.65 6.21 15.93
N VAL A 65 -16.58 6.45 16.68
CA VAL A 65 -15.28 5.85 16.44
C VAL A 65 -15.14 4.55 17.22
N PHE A 66 -14.77 3.48 16.49
CA PHE A 66 -14.39 2.18 17.03
C PHE A 66 -12.92 1.92 16.70
N LYS A 67 -12.18 1.33 17.65
CA LYS A 67 -10.80 0.90 17.45
C LYS A 67 -10.60 -0.47 18.11
N ASP A 68 -10.07 -1.44 17.35
CA ASP A 68 -9.83 -2.80 17.85
C ASP A 68 -11.06 -3.44 18.53
N GLY A 69 -12.27 -3.22 17.97
CA GLY A 69 -13.53 -3.71 18.50
C GLY A 69 -14.02 -2.99 19.77
N ARG A 70 -13.39 -1.89 20.17
CA ARG A 70 -13.78 -1.08 21.34
C ARG A 70 -14.32 0.26 20.91
N TYR A 71 -15.34 0.72 21.62
CA TYR A 71 -15.85 2.08 21.51
C TYR A 71 -14.77 3.08 22.00
N VAL A 72 -14.53 4.14 21.24
CA VAL A 72 -13.61 5.22 21.61
C VAL A 72 -14.37 6.49 21.96
N LYS A 73 -15.14 7.04 21.00
CA LYS A 73 -15.86 8.31 21.17
C LYS A 73 -16.97 8.44 20.15
N THR A 74 -18.03 9.21 20.51
CA THR A 74 -19.05 9.67 19.56
C THR A 74 -19.04 11.18 19.47
N PHE A 75 -19.02 11.66 18.23
CA PHE A 75 -19.19 13.07 17.87
C PHE A 75 -20.63 13.26 17.37
N THR A 76 -21.40 14.10 18.05
CA THR A 76 -22.81 14.37 17.73
C THR A 76 -23.01 15.73 17.08
N ASP A 77 -22.06 16.64 17.19
CA ASP A 77 -22.06 17.96 16.57
C ASP A 77 -21.00 18.02 15.46
N MET A 78 -21.44 17.77 14.24
CA MET A 78 -20.56 17.76 13.06
C MET A 78 -19.92 19.12 12.73
N GLN A 79 -20.47 20.23 13.26
CA GLN A 79 -19.89 21.57 13.03
C GLN A 79 -18.63 21.81 13.88
N GLN A 80 -18.46 21.05 14.96
CA GLN A 80 -17.32 21.17 15.88
C GLN A 80 -16.26 20.06 15.68
N VAL A 81 -16.52 19.14 14.75
CA VAL A 81 -15.57 18.05 14.46
C VAL A 81 -14.67 18.49 13.32
N ASP A 82 -13.42 18.77 13.64
CA ASP A 82 -12.38 18.91 12.62
C ASP A 82 -11.79 17.56 12.24
N HIS A 83 -11.07 17.56 11.13
CA HIS A 83 -10.40 16.38 10.62
C HIS A 83 -9.41 15.79 11.63
N ASP A 84 -8.69 16.66 12.34
CA ASP A 84 -7.63 16.29 13.29
C ASP A 84 -8.20 15.57 14.52
N ALA A 85 -9.30 16.09 15.08
CA ALA A 85 -9.97 15.47 16.22
C ALA A 85 -10.51 14.07 15.90
N LEU A 86 -11.01 13.87 14.67
CA LEU A 86 -11.52 12.56 14.25
C LEU A 86 -10.38 11.56 14.06
N VAL A 87 -9.31 11.97 13.39
CA VAL A 87 -8.12 11.12 13.19
C VAL A 87 -7.46 10.81 14.54
N GLN A 88 -7.33 11.79 15.43
CA GLN A 88 -6.82 11.54 16.78
C GLN A 88 -7.65 10.48 17.52
N ALA A 89 -8.97 10.52 17.41
CA ALA A 89 -9.82 9.50 18.01
C ALA A 89 -9.63 8.11 17.36
N MET A 90 -9.41 8.04 16.04
CA MET A 90 -9.21 6.77 15.32
C MET A 90 -7.82 6.18 15.56
N VAL A 91 -6.78 7.00 15.52
CA VAL A 91 -5.37 6.57 15.64
C VAL A 91 -4.89 6.60 17.09
N GLY A 92 -5.40 7.56 17.88
CA GLY A 92 -5.00 7.80 19.27
C GLY A 92 -3.74 8.67 19.39
N ARG A 93 -3.36 9.41 18.33
CA ARG A 93 -2.20 10.33 18.26
C ARG A 93 -2.53 11.52 17.35
N ASP A 94 -1.74 12.60 17.44
CA ASP A 94 -1.90 13.78 16.58
C ASP A 94 -1.54 13.47 15.11
N ILE A 95 -2.22 14.14 14.17
CA ILE A 95 -2.07 13.93 12.71
C ILE A 95 -0.66 14.24 12.23
N GLY A 96 0.02 15.22 12.80
CA GLY A 96 1.40 15.55 12.46
C GLY A 96 2.37 14.38 12.60
N ASP A 97 1.95 13.31 13.27
CA ASP A 97 2.76 12.13 13.60
C ASP A 97 2.34 10.85 12.85
N ILE A 98 1.32 10.92 11.96
CA ILE A 98 0.81 9.71 11.25
C ILE A 98 1.89 9.12 10.34
N TYR A 99 2.60 9.98 9.62
CA TYR A 99 3.65 9.54 8.71
C TYR A 99 4.99 9.39 9.40
N GLY A 100 5.31 10.24 10.41
CA GLY A 100 6.50 10.12 11.24
C GLY A 100 7.83 10.27 10.47
N TRP A 101 7.80 10.96 9.31
CA TRP A 101 9.00 11.17 8.51
C TRP A 101 10.06 11.97 9.28
N GLN A 102 11.30 11.57 9.13
CA GLN A 102 12.46 12.28 9.67
C GLN A 102 13.59 12.30 8.64
N PRO A 103 14.34 13.41 8.57
CA PRO A 103 15.53 13.47 7.70
C PRO A 103 16.50 12.34 8.03
N ARG A 104 17.10 11.76 7.00
CA ARG A 104 18.06 10.66 7.12
C ARG A 104 19.23 10.83 6.18
N SER A 105 20.34 10.21 6.52
CA SER A 105 21.49 10.13 5.63
C SER A 105 21.38 8.89 4.74
N TYR A 106 21.74 9.02 3.49
CA TYR A 106 21.74 7.94 2.51
C TYR A 106 23.16 7.43 2.26
N GLY A 107 23.27 6.14 1.99
CA GLY A 107 24.51 5.51 1.55
C GLY A 107 24.74 5.65 0.04
N GLU A 108 25.50 4.70 -0.51
CA GLU A 108 25.75 4.61 -1.95
C GLU A 108 24.50 4.16 -2.72
N GLU A 109 24.59 4.30 -4.05
CA GLU A 109 23.55 3.81 -4.97
C GLU A 109 23.37 2.30 -4.80
N ARG A 110 22.14 1.90 -4.44
CA ARG A 110 21.76 0.51 -4.21
C ARG A 110 21.00 -0.09 -5.38
N LEU A 111 20.03 0.67 -5.92
CA LEU A 111 19.26 0.31 -7.09
C LEU A 111 19.47 1.36 -8.17
N ARG A 112 19.73 0.94 -9.41
CA ARG A 112 19.73 1.80 -10.58
C ARG A 112 19.02 1.16 -11.75
N LEU A 113 18.12 1.92 -12.33
CA LEU A 113 17.51 1.65 -13.62
C LEU A 113 18.21 2.47 -14.68
N ASP A 114 18.66 1.84 -15.74
CA ASP A 114 19.29 2.50 -16.87
C ASP A 114 18.45 2.24 -18.12
N ALA A 115 17.72 3.26 -18.56
CA ALA A 115 16.84 3.25 -19.71
C ALA A 115 15.86 2.02 -19.74
N VAL A 116 15.33 1.63 -18.59
CA VAL A 116 14.44 0.45 -18.46
C VAL A 116 13.10 0.72 -19.13
N LYS A 117 12.69 -0.22 -19.98
CA LYS A 117 11.39 -0.26 -20.63
C LYS A 117 10.67 -1.57 -20.37
N ALA A 118 9.44 -1.48 -19.89
CA ALA A 118 8.55 -2.60 -19.62
C ALA A 118 7.17 -2.35 -20.23
N PRO A 119 6.30 -3.35 -20.38
CA PRO A 119 4.90 -3.13 -20.78
C PRO A 119 4.25 -2.08 -19.87
N GLY A 120 3.51 -1.13 -20.43
CA GLY A 120 2.91 0.00 -19.71
C GLY A 120 3.84 1.19 -19.45
N VAL A 121 5.15 1.05 -19.71
CA VAL A 121 6.13 2.14 -19.67
C VAL A 121 6.32 2.69 -21.08
N ARG A 122 5.98 3.97 -21.27
CA ARG A 122 5.97 4.61 -22.60
C ARG A 122 7.37 5.02 -23.07
N THR A 123 8.12 5.66 -22.19
CA THR A 123 9.53 6.07 -22.44
C THR A 123 10.47 5.29 -21.54
N PRO A 124 11.71 5.01 -21.96
CA PRO A 124 12.70 4.39 -21.11
C PRO A 124 12.90 5.18 -19.80
N ILE A 125 12.89 4.46 -18.67
CA ILE A 125 13.01 5.06 -17.34
C ILE A 125 14.41 4.84 -16.80
N SER A 126 15.04 5.94 -16.36
CA SER A 126 16.28 5.94 -15.59
C SER A 126 15.99 6.52 -14.21
N LEU A 127 16.35 5.77 -13.18
CA LEU A 127 16.07 6.10 -11.78
C LEU A 127 17.14 5.44 -10.91
N ALA A 128 17.63 6.14 -9.90
CA ALA A 128 18.51 5.58 -8.89
C ALA A 128 17.86 5.69 -7.50
N VAL A 129 18.10 4.70 -6.63
CA VAL A 129 17.69 4.71 -5.22
C VAL A 129 18.92 4.34 -4.39
N ARG A 130 19.24 5.17 -3.39
CA ARG A 130 20.39 4.96 -2.52
C ARG A 130 20.06 4.02 -1.37
N SER A 131 21.08 3.44 -0.77
CA SER A 131 20.95 2.68 0.48
C SER A 131 20.34 3.55 1.58
N GLY A 132 19.22 3.10 2.15
CA GLY A 132 18.50 3.84 3.20
C GLY A 132 17.59 4.96 2.69
N GLU A 133 17.49 5.17 1.37
CA GLU A 133 16.57 6.14 0.76
C GLU A 133 15.19 5.53 0.56
N ILE A 134 14.15 6.33 0.81
CA ILE A 134 12.75 6.01 0.50
C ILE A 134 12.31 6.88 -0.66
N VAL A 135 12.16 6.30 -1.84
CA VAL A 135 11.65 6.99 -3.04
C VAL A 135 10.18 6.63 -3.24
N GLY A 136 9.34 7.64 -3.27
CA GLY A 136 7.91 7.51 -3.57
C GLY A 136 7.63 7.67 -5.07
N LEU A 137 6.94 6.72 -5.67
CA LEU A 137 6.38 6.86 -7.02
C LEU A 137 4.94 7.34 -6.92
N PHE A 138 4.68 8.57 -7.33
CA PHE A 138 3.34 9.12 -7.43
C PHE A 138 2.86 9.16 -8.88
N GLY A 139 1.57 9.07 -9.09
CA GLY A 139 0.94 9.25 -10.41
C GLY A 139 -0.51 8.78 -10.38
N LEU A 140 -1.30 9.24 -11.33
CA LEU A 140 -2.70 8.82 -11.47
C LEU A 140 -2.80 7.34 -11.87
N VAL A 141 -4.00 6.77 -11.76
CA VAL A 141 -4.27 5.40 -12.19
C VAL A 141 -3.87 5.23 -13.67
N GLY A 142 -3.08 4.20 -13.97
CA GLY A 142 -2.53 3.97 -15.31
C GLY A 142 -1.25 4.75 -15.61
N ALA A 143 -0.61 5.39 -14.63
CA ALA A 143 0.65 6.10 -14.83
C ALA A 143 1.87 5.19 -15.12
N GLY A 144 1.73 3.86 -14.99
CA GLY A 144 2.81 2.90 -15.29
C GLY A 144 3.66 2.48 -14.08
N ARG A 145 3.27 2.85 -12.87
CA ARG A 145 4.02 2.57 -11.61
C ARG A 145 4.14 1.07 -11.34
N SER A 146 3.00 0.38 -11.27
CA SER A 146 2.91 -1.07 -11.01
C SER A 146 3.58 -1.88 -12.11
N GLU A 147 3.41 -1.46 -13.35
CA GLU A 147 4.03 -2.08 -14.53
C GLU A 147 5.55 -1.98 -14.47
N LEU A 148 6.10 -0.83 -14.07
CA LEU A 148 7.52 -0.65 -13.86
C LEU A 148 8.04 -1.60 -12.77
N MET A 149 7.39 -1.63 -11.60
CA MET A 149 7.78 -2.50 -10.49
C MET A 149 7.71 -3.98 -10.85
N LYS A 150 6.63 -4.42 -11.53
CA LYS A 150 6.49 -5.79 -12.03
C LYS A 150 7.58 -6.15 -13.05
N GLY A 151 7.94 -5.22 -13.92
CA GLY A 151 9.05 -5.38 -14.86
C GLY A 151 10.39 -5.59 -14.14
N MET A 152 10.71 -4.70 -13.19
CA MET A 152 11.92 -4.77 -12.38
C MET A 152 12.02 -6.06 -11.57
N PHE A 153 10.90 -6.58 -11.09
CA PHE A 153 10.85 -7.82 -10.32
C PHE A 153 10.86 -9.10 -11.17
N GLY A 154 10.69 -8.97 -12.51
CA GLY A 154 10.60 -10.11 -13.42
C GLY A 154 9.22 -10.76 -13.47
N GLY A 155 8.18 -10.07 -12.99
CA GLY A 155 6.78 -10.45 -13.17
C GLY A 155 6.28 -10.20 -14.59
N THR A 156 6.85 -9.21 -15.27
CA THR A 156 6.72 -8.95 -16.71
C THR A 156 8.10 -8.79 -17.34
N HIS A 157 8.19 -8.89 -18.66
CA HIS A 157 9.49 -8.86 -19.34
C HIS A 157 9.96 -7.42 -19.59
N ILE A 158 11.19 -7.08 -19.17
CA ILE A 158 11.87 -5.84 -19.56
C ILE A 158 12.23 -5.96 -21.04
N THR A 159 11.81 -5.00 -21.86
CA THR A 159 12.03 -4.99 -23.31
C THR A 159 13.30 -4.24 -23.73
N ALA A 160 13.81 -3.34 -22.88
CA ALA A 160 15.05 -2.61 -23.08
C ALA A 160 15.59 -2.08 -21.73
N GLY A 161 16.86 -1.70 -21.70
CA GLY A 161 17.56 -1.16 -20.54
C GLY A 161 18.10 -2.22 -19.60
N GLN A 162 18.66 -1.78 -18.48
CA GLN A 162 19.34 -2.63 -17.52
C GLN A 162 19.00 -2.21 -16.08
N VAL A 163 18.81 -3.22 -15.21
CA VAL A 163 18.69 -3.03 -13.76
C VAL A 163 20.01 -3.36 -13.10
N TYR A 164 20.42 -2.52 -12.15
CA TYR A 164 21.62 -2.72 -11.34
C TYR A 164 21.26 -2.75 -9.87
N ILE A 165 21.89 -3.66 -9.13
CA ILE A 165 21.87 -3.69 -7.66
C ILE A 165 23.31 -3.69 -7.16
N ASP A 166 23.65 -2.78 -6.23
CA ASP A 166 25.04 -2.55 -5.79
C ASP A 166 26.01 -2.39 -6.98
N GLN A 167 25.60 -1.61 -7.97
CA GLN A 167 26.36 -1.32 -9.21
C GLN A 167 26.60 -2.55 -10.11
N GLN A 168 26.07 -3.72 -9.78
CA GLN A 168 26.17 -4.93 -10.59
C GLN A 168 24.92 -5.07 -11.48
N PRO A 169 25.08 -5.32 -12.79
CA PRO A 169 23.95 -5.56 -13.67
C PRO A 169 23.29 -6.89 -13.35
N ILE A 170 21.95 -6.91 -13.25
CA ILE A 170 21.17 -8.11 -12.93
C ILE A 170 20.29 -8.47 -14.12
N ASP A 171 20.45 -9.70 -14.64
CA ASP A 171 19.59 -10.25 -15.69
C ASP A 171 18.31 -10.84 -15.07
N ILE A 172 17.25 -10.03 -14.99
CA ILE A 172 15.99 -10.39 -14.37
C ILE A 172 15.01 -10.88 -15.44
N ARG A 173 14.83 -12.22 -15.53
CA ARG A 173 13.87 -12.87 -16.43
C ARG A 173 12.65 -13.47 -15.70
N LYS A 174 12.71 -13.60 -14.39
CA LYS A 174 11.66 -14.15 -13.52
C LYS A 174 11.88 -13.68 -12.08
N PRO A 175 10.83 -13.70 -11.24
CA PRO A 175 10.92 -13.23 -9.85
C PRO A 175 12.04 -13.84 -9.02
N SER A 176 12.36 -15.12 -9.23
CA SER A 176 13.44 -15.78 -8.48
C SER A 176 14.84 -15.17 -8.73
N HIS A 177 15.08 -14.51 -9.87
CA HIS A 177 16.34 -13.81 -10.13
C HIS A 177 16.41 -12.51 -9.33
N ALA A 178 15.29 -11.75 -9.26
CA ALA A 178 15.19 -10.55 -8.43
C ALA A 178 15.40 -10.89 -6.95
N ILE A 179 14.72 -11.93 -6.44
CA ILE A 179 14.86 -12.39 -5.05
C ILE A 179 16.30 -12.80 -4.76
N ALA A 180 16.96 -13.55 -5.66
CA ALA A 180 18.36 -13.96 -5.50
C ALA A 180 19.33 -12.77 -5.47
N ALA A 181 19.00 -11.68 -6.15
CA ALA A 181 19.76 -10.43 -6.14
C ALA A 181 19.45 -9.53 -4.92
N GLY A 182 18.50 -9.91 -4.07
CA GLY A 182 18.08 -9.16 -2.88
C GLY A 182 16.98 -8.12 -3.14
N MET A 183 16.25 -8.22 -4.26
CA MET A 183 15.10 -7.35 -4.56
C MET A 183 13.80 -8.09 -4.27
N MET A 184 12.92 -7.46 -3.48
CA MET A 184 11.64 -8.02 -3.04
C MET A 184 10.49 -7.14 -3.51
N LEU A 185 9.30 -7.73 -3.72
CA LEU A 185 8.10 -7.01 -4.15
C LEU A 185 6.90 -7.35 -3.25
N CYS A 186 6.25 -6.32 -2.71
CA CYS A 186 4.90 -6.39 -2.18
C CYS A 186 3.95 -5.86 -3.26
N PRO A 187 3.12 -6.70 -3.88
CA PRO A 187 2.27 -6.30 -5.01
C PRO A 187 1.03 -5.53 -4.56
N GLU A 188 0.42 -4.76 -5.47
CA GLU A 188 -0.82 -4.02 -5.25
C GLU A 188 -1.99 -4.94 -4.86
N ASP A 189 -2.25 -5.98 -5.66
CA ASP A 189 -3.26 -6.98 -5.34
C ASP A 189 -2.68 -8.10 -4.48
N ARG A 190 -2.64 -7.84 -3.16
CA ARG A 190 -2.13 -8.84 -2.22
C ARG A 190 -2.93 -10.15 -2.22
N LYS A 191 -4.25 -10.12 -2.54
CA LYS A 191 -5.09 -11.33 -2.53
C LYS A 191 -4.81 -12.23 -3.73
N ALA A 192 -4.59 -11.63 -4.90
CA ALA A 192 -4.31 -12.38 -6.12
C ALA A 192 -2.82 -12.71 -6.29
N GLU A 193 -1.91 -11.82 -5.87
CA GLU A 193 -0.48 -11.91 -6.18
C GLU A 193 0.40 -12.02 -4.92
N GLY A 194 -0.07 -11.54 -3.76
CA GLY A 194 0.76 -11.43 -2.56
C GLY A 194 0.67 -12.60 -1.60
N ILE A 195 -0.50 -13.23 -1.42
CA ILE A 195 -0.72 -14.31 -0.46
C ILE A 195 -1.20 -15.59 -1.15
N ILE A 196 -1.04 -16.73 -0.46
CA ILE A 196 -1.70 -17.99 -0.81
C ILE A 196 -2.86 -18.17 0.17
N PRO A 197 -4.10 -17.83 -0.25
CA PRO A 197 -5.23 -17.66 0.68
C PRO A 197 -5.57 -18.90 1.52
N VAL A 198 -5.38 -20.08 0.94
CA VAL A 198 -5.70 -21.39 1.56
C VAL A 198 -4.56 -21.95 2.42
N HIS A 199 -3.45 -21.22 2.53
CA HIS A 199 -2.31 -21.59 3.37
C HIS A 199 -2.33 -20.80 4.70
N SER A 200 -1.62 -21.35 5.68
CA SER A 200 -1.45 -20.73 7.01
C SER A 200 -0.62 -19.44 6.94
N VAL A 201 -0.66 -18.65 8.00
CA VAL A 201 0.24 -17.51 8.21
C VAL A 201 1.69 -17.98 8.17
N ARG A 202 2.02 -19.12 8.84
CA ARG A 202 3.34 -19.75 8.83
C ARG A 202 3.82 -20.03 7.41
N ASP A 203 3.00 -20.71 6.61
CA ASP A 203 3.38 -21.05 5.23
C ASP A 203 3.60 -19.80 4.39
N ASN A 204 2.73 -18.80 4.52
CA ASN A 204 2.85 -17.55 3.77
C ASN A 204 4.10 -16.75 4.14
N ILE A 205 4.53 -16.76 5.40
CA ILE A 205 5.77 -16.12 5.84
C ILE A 205 6.98 -16.87 5.30
N ASN A 206 6.97 -18.20 5.37
CA ASN A 206 8.17 -19.02 5.14
C ASN A 206 8.42 -19.38 3.67
N ILE A 207 7.41 -19.29 2.79
CA ILE A 207 7.44 -19.87 1.43
C ILE A 207 8.66 -19.42 0.59
N SER A 208 9.13 -18.19 0.75
CA SER A 208 10.29 -17.70 -0.02
C SER A 208 11.60 -18.24 0.54
N ALA A 209 11.83 -18.10 1.85
CA ALA A 209 13.08 -18.46 2.50
C ALA A 209 13.22 -19.99 2.75
N ARG A 210 12.11 -20.74 2.71
CA ARG A 210 12.06 -22.19 2.93
C ARG A 210 13.17 -22.95 2.23
N ARG A 211 13.44 -22.61 0.95
CA ARG A 211 14.48 -23.25 0.14
C ARG A 211 15.89 -23.15 0.71
N LYS A 212 16.17 -22.11 1.51
CA LYS A 212 17.49 -21.90 2.16
C LYS A 212 17.65 -22.68 3.46
N HIS A 213 16.54 -23.17 4.04
CA HIS A 213 16.50 -23.78 5.36
C HIS A 213 16.02 -25.23 5.39
N VAL A 214 16.04 -25.92 4.23
CA VAL A 214 15.71 -27.33 4.15
C VAL A 214 16.80 -28.20 4.77
N LEU A 215 16.41 -29.29 5.40
CA LEU A 215 17.32 -30.33 5.94
C LEU A 215 17.72 -31.31 4.83
N GLY A 216 19.00 -31.57 4.70
CA GLY A 216 19.50 -32.52 3.67
C GLY A 216 19.16 -32.12 2.23
N GLY A 217 18.84 -30.84 1.98
CA GLY A 217 18.53 -30.31 0.66
C GLY A 217 17.08 -30.51 0.17
N CYS A 218 16.25 -31.31 0.88
CA CYS A 218 14.92 -31.68 0.39
C CYS A 218 13.82 -31.77 1.47
N VAL A 219 14.16 -31.83 2.76
CA VAL A 219 13.17 -31.97 3.84
C VAL A 219 12.88 -30.63 4.48
N ILE A 220 11.60 -30.30 4.63
CA ILE A 220 11.17 -29.06 5.29
C ILE A 220 11.62 -29.07 6.75
N ASN A 221 12.28 -27.99 7.19
CA ASN A 221 12.68 -27.79 8.58
C ASN A 221 11.53 -27.13 9.36
N ASN A 222 10.61 -27.93 9.87
CA ASN A 222 9.45 -27.44 10.60
C ASN A 222 9.84 -26.59 11.80
N GLY A 223 10.89 -26.97 12.56
CA GLY A 223 11.33 -26.21 13.73
C GLY A 223 11.84 -24.81 13.36
N TRP A 224 12.55 -24.68 12.22
CA TRP A 224 12.92 -23.36 11.72
C TRP A 224 11.68 -22.54 11.29
N GLU A 225 10.75 -23.17 10.57
CA GLU A 225 9.54 -22.49 10.09
C GLU A 225 8.64 -21.98 11.22
N GLU A 226 8.46 -22.77 12.27
CA GLU A 226 7.70 -22.36 13.47
C GLU A 226 8.38 -21.16 14.15
N ASN A 227 9.69 -21.25 14.41
CA ASN A 227 10.44 -20.19 15.05
C ASN A 227 10.45 -18.89 14.22
N ASN A 228 10.63 -19.00 12.89
CA ASN A 228 10.64 -17.84 11.99
C ASN A 228 9.27 -17.16 11.91
N ALA A 229 8.20 -17.94 11.77
CA ALA A 229 6.85 -17.41 11.74
C ALA A 229 6.49 -16.72 13.06
N ASP A 230 6.77 -17.35 14.20
CA ASP A 230 6.54 -16.78 15.52
C ASP A 230 7.35 -15.50 15.76
N HIS A 231 8.59 -15.45 15.26
CA HIS A 231 9.41 -14.25 15.30
C HIS A 231 8.72 -13.09 14.56
N HIS A 232 8.30 -13.32 13.30
CA HIS A 232 7.68 -12.28 12.49
C HIS A 232 6.27 -11.92 12.96
N ILE A 233 5.50 -12.86 13.49
CA ILE A 233 4.20 -12.57 14.10
C ILE A 233 4.38 -11.57 15.26
N ARG A 234 5.38 -11.79 16.11
CA ARG A 234 5.67 -10.90 17.24
C ARG A 234 6.28 -9.57 16.81
N SER A 235 7.34 -9.60 16.00
CA SER A 235 8.09 -8.39 15.61
C SER A 235 7.27 -7.42 14.78
N LEU A 236 6.36 -7.92 13.93
CA LEU A 236 5.45 -7.11 13.12
C LEU A 236 4.07 -6.90 13.76
N ASN A 237 3.88 -7.39 14.99
CA ASN A 237 2.60 -7.31 15.69
C ASN A 237 1.43 -7.80 14.82
N ILE A 238 1.57 -9.00 14.20
CA ILE A 238 0.51 -9.60 13.38
C ILE A 238 -0.59 -10.12 14.31
N LYS A 239 -1.78 -9.54 14.22
CA LYS A 239 -2.94 -9.97 15.00
C LYS A 239 -3.51 -11.26 14.41
N THR A 240 -3.15 -12.40 14.99
CA THR A 240 -3.60 -13.75 14.61
C THR A 240 -3.80 -14.61 15.85
N PRO A 241 -4.76 -15.56 15.86
CA PRO A 241 -4.88 -16.56 16.94
C PRO A 241 -3.66 -17.50 17.05
N GLY A 242 -2.90 -17.66 15.96
CA GLY A 242 -1.72 -18.52 15.90
C GLY A 242 -1.16 -18.61 14.48
N ALA A 243 0.02 -19.20 14.33
CA ALA A 243 0.72 -19.33 13.05
C ALA A 243 -0.03 -20.24 12.04
N GLU A 244 -0.86 -21.17 12.52
CA GLU A 244 -1.64 -22.10 11.70
C GLU A 244 -2.98 -21.49 11.18
N GLN A 245 -3.34 -20.28 11.60
CA GLN A 245 -4.51 -19.59 11.07
C GLN A 245 -4.39 -19.39 9.57
N LEU A 246 -5.47 -19.67 8.80
CA LEU A 246 -5.50 -19.36 7.37
C LEU A 246 -5.35 -17.86 7.16
N ILE A 247 -4.42 -17.46 6.28
CA ILE A 247 -4.11 -16.05 6.06
C ILE A 247 -5.30 -15.25 5.52
N MET A 248 -6.20 -15.91 4.77
CA MET A 248 -7.40 -15.27 4.24
C MET A 248 -8.35 -14.72 5.32
N ASN A 249 -8.27 -15.24 6.55
CA ASN A 249 -9.10 -14.83 7.68
C ASN A 249 -8.54 -13.62 8.43
N LEU A 250 -7.35 -13.14 8.06
CA LEU A 250 -6.75 -11.95 8.66
C LEU A 250 -7.27 -10.67 8.00
N SER A 251 -7.24 -9.56 8.75
CA SER A 251 -7.46 -8.22 8.18
C SER A 251 -6.39 -7.88 7.13
N GLY A 252 -6.72 -6.93 6.23
CA GLY A 252 -5.81 -6.50 5.18
C GLY A 252 -4.43 -6.06 5.70
N GLY A 253 -4.39 -5.31 6.80
CA GLY A 253 -3.13 -4.89 7.43
C GLY A 253 -2.30 -6.05 7.94
N ASN A 254 -2.93 -7.08 8.54
CA ASN A 254 -2.20 -8.26 9.01
C ASN A 254 -1.72 -9.16 7.85
N GLN A 255 -2.49 -9.24 6.75
CA GLN A 255 -2.02 -9.89 5.52
C GLN A 255 -0.79 -9.19 4.96
N GLN A 256 -0.80 -7.85 4.89
CA GLN A 256 0.35 -7.05 4.44
C GLN A 256 1.60 -7.28 5.30
N LYS A 257 1.42 -7.30 6.62
CA LYS A 257 2.52 -7.61 7.55
C LYS A 257 3.07 -9.02 7.35
N ALA A 258 2.22 -10.01 7.04
CA ALA A 258 2.69 -11.37 6.74
C ALA A 258 3.51 -11.41 5.43
N ILE A 259 3.14 -10.64 4.41
CA ILE A 259 3.95 -10.47 3.19
C ILE A 259 5.29 -9.81 3.52
N LEU A 260 5.31 -8.76 4.35
CA LEU A 260 6.56 -8.14 4.82
C LEU A 260 7.41 -9.13 5.62
N GLY A 261 6.81 -9.93 6.51
CA GLY A 261 7.50 -10.99 7.25
C GLY A 261 8.15 -12.03 6.34
N ARG A 262 7.52 -12.38 5.22
CA ARG A 262 8.11 -13.22 4.17
C ARG A 262 9.42 -12.64 3.65
N TRP A 263 9.43 -11.35 3.34
CA TRP A 263 10.60 -10.70 2.76
C TRP A 263 11.68 -10.40 3.79
N LEU A 264 11.30 -10.15 5.05
CA LEU A 264 12.25 -10.03 6.17
C LEU A 264 12.97 -11.36 6.50
N SER A 265 12.45 -12.49 6.01
CA SER A 265 13.13 -13.80 6.10
C SER A 265 14.20 -14.01 5.02
N GLU A 266 14.36 -13.05 4.09
CA GLU A 266 15.35 -13.07 3.01
C GLU A 266 16.44 -12.01 3.23
N GLU A 267 17.56 -12.12 2.52
CA GLU A 267 18.59 -11.08 2.48
C GLU A 267 18.13 -9.95 1.56
N MET A 268 17.54 -8.92 2.13
CA MET A 268 16.91 -7.84 1.39
C MET A 268 17.85 -6.64 1.23
N LYS A 269 18.05 -6.20 -0.01
CA LYS A 269 18.79 -4.98 -0.38
C LYS A 269 17.85 -3.88 -0.89
N VAL A 270 16.81 -4.29 -1.62
CA VAL A 270 15.83 -3.42 -2.25
C VAL A 270 14.44 -3.97 -1.97
N ILE A 271 13.51 -3.10 -1.59
CA ILE A 271 12.10 -3.46 -1.49
C ILE A 271 11.26 -2.55 -2.39
N LEU A 272 10.42 -3.18 -3.20
CA LEU A 272 9.40 -2.57 -4.03
C LEU A 272 8.05 -2.74 -3.33
N LEU A 273 7.37 -1.65 -3.05
CA LEU A 273 6.08 -1.64 -2.36
C LEU A 273 5.03 -0.99 -3.27
N ASP A 274 4.14 -1.79 -3.82
CA ASP A 274 3.08 -1.30 -4.71
C ASP A 274 1.78 -1.17 -3.91
N GLU A 275 1.32 0.08 -3.71
CA GLU A 275 0.14 0.44 -2.91
C GLU A 275 0.13 -0.26 -1.52
N PRO A 276 1.19 -0.13 -0.70
CA PRO A 276 1.39 -0.96 0.49
C PRO A 276 0.30 -0.81 1.54
N THR A 277 -0.44 0.28 1.53
CA THR A 277 -1.48 0.59 2.52
C THR A 277 -2.89 0.61 1.95
N ARG A 278 -3.08 0.21 0.69
CA ARG A 278 -4.40 0.18 0.04
C ARG A 278 -5.34 -0.80 0.75
N GLY A 279 -6.53 -0.29 1.14
CA GLY A 279 -7.53 -1.07 1.85
C GLY A 279 -7.06 -1.55 3.24
N ILE A 280 -6.24 -0.74 3.89
CA ILE A 280 -5.76 -0.94 5.26
C ILE A 280 -6.28 0.22 6.11
N ASP A 281 -6.71 -0.06 7.32
CA ASP A 281 -7.16 0.96 8.26
C ASP A 281 -6.02 1.90 8.68
N VAL A 282 -6.38 3.13 9.12
CA VAL A 282 -5.41 4.20 9.41
C VAL A 282 -4.40 3.79 10.48
N GLY A 283 -4.83 3.02 11.50
CA GLY A 283 -3.95 2.54 12.56
C GLY A 283 -2.89 1.57 12.04
N ALA A 284 -3.29 0.65 11.15
CA ALA A 284 -2.37 -0.30 10.55
C ALA A 284 -1.46 0.34 9.48
N LYS A 285 -1.88 1.43 8.82
CA LYS A 285 -1.00 2.20 7.92
C LYS A 285 0.26 2.68 8.64
N HIS A 286 0.10 3.29 9.82
CA HIS A 286 1.24 3.76 10.62
C HIS A 286 2.22 2.63 10.98
N GLU A 287 1.72 1.43 11.30
CA GLU A 287 2.59 0.28 11.57
C GLU A 287 3.41 -0.13 10.33
N ILE A 288 2.82 -0.04 9.12
CA ILE A 288 3.53 -0.30 7.86
C ILE A 288 4.62 0.76 7.63
N TYR A 289 4.34 2.06 7.87
CA TYR A 289 5.35 3.11 7.72
C TYR A 289 6.53 2.91 8.68
N ASN A 290 6.27 2.50 9.92
CA ASN A 290 7.34 2.17 10.86
C ASN A 290 8.23 1.02 10.37
N VAL A 291 7.65 0.00 9.71
CA VAL A 291 8.43 -1.07 9.09
C VAL A 291 9.28 -0.51 7.93
N ILE A 292 8.70 0.35 7.08
CA ILE A 292 9.42 1.00 5.96
C ILE A 292 10.62 1.80 6.50
N TYR A 293 10.42 2.61 7.55
CA TYR A 293 11.50 3.37 8.17
C TYR A 293 12.58 2.49 8.80
N ALA A 294 12.17 1.41 9.46
CA ALA A 294 13.11 0.46 10.05
C ALA A 294 13.97 -0.23 8.98
N LEU A 295 13.40 -0.57 7.82
CA LEU A 295 14.11 -1.12 6.68
C LEU A 295 15.11 -0.10 6.09
N ALA A 296 14.67 1.14 5.89
CA ALA A 296 15.55 2.21 5.41
C ALA A 296 16.71 2.46 6.39
N ALA A 297 16.45 2.47 7.70
CA ALA A 297 17.50 2.62 8.73
C ALA A 297 18.53 1.47 8.70
N GLN A 298 18.16 0.28 8.21
CA GLN A 298 19.06 -0.85 7.99
C GLN A 298 19.80 -0.79 6.65
N GLY A 299 19.62 0.28 5.87
CA GLY A 299 20.27 0.48 4.56
C GLY A 299 19.56 -0.20 3.40
N VAL A 300 18.31 -0.66 3.56
CA VAL A 300 17.49 -1.14 2.46
C VAL A 300 17.06 0.05 1.61
N ALA A 301 17.21 -0.03 0.29
CA ALA A 301 16.64 0.93 -0.65
C ALA A 301 15.15 0.65 -0.80
N VAL A 302 14.32 1.65 -0.56
CA VAL A 302 12.86 1.50 -0.62
C VAL A 302 12.32 2.29 -1.82
N LEU A 303 11.61 1.60 -2.69
CA LEU A 303 10.82 2.21 -3.76
C LEU A 303 9.36 1.86 -3.54
N PHE A 304 8.53 2.84 -3.19
CA PHE A 304 7.11 2.57 -2.99
C PHE A 304 6.23 3.42 -3.90
N ALA A 305 5.18 2.79 -4.44
CA ALA A 305 4.16 3.46 -5.23
C ALA A 305 2.89 3.63 -4.41
N SER A 306 2.30 4.81 -4.48
CA SER A 306 0.97 5.05 -3.93
C SER A 306 0.18 6.02 -4.80
N SER A 307 -1.13 5.81 -4.87
CA SER A 307 -2.11 6.75 -5.43
C SER A 307 -2.59 7.78 -4.40
N ASP A 308 -2.29 7.54 -3.13
CA ASP A 308 -2.58 8.44 -2.00
C ASP A 308 -1.46 9.49 -1.90
N LEU A 309 -1.69 10.69 -2.47
CA LEU A 309 -0.67 11.74 -2.52
C LEU A 309 -0.17 12.18 -1.13
N PRO A 310 -1.05 12.40 -0.12
CA PRO A 310 -0.62 12.64 1.25
C PRO A 310 0.33 11.56 1.81
N GLU A 311 0.10 10.29 1.47
CA GLU A 311 1.00 9.19 1.87
C GLU A 311 2.39 9.36 1.25
N VAL A 312 2.44 9.62 -0.06
CA VAL A 312 3.73 9.79 -0.75
C VAL A 312 4.49 10.99 -0.20
N LEU A 313 3.81 12.12 -0.03
CA LEU A 313 4.39 13.35 0.55
C LEU A 313 4.86 13.14 1.98
N GLY A 314 4.11 12.36 2.78
CA GLY A 314 4.41 12.16 4.20
C GLY A 314 5.45 11.10 4.50
N VAL A 315 5.77 10.19 3.55
CA VAL A 315 6.65 9.04 3.80
C VAL A 315 7.97 9.10 3.02
N ALA A 316 7.94 9.64 1.80
CA ALA A 316 9.10 9.61 0.90
C ALA A 316 10.14 10.68 1.22
N ASP A 317 11.41 10.36 1.03
CA ASP A 317 12.52 11.32 1.05
C ASP A 317 12.61 12.11 -0.27
N ARG A 318 12.21 11.45 -1.36
CA ARG A 318 12.13 12.00 -2.72
C ARG A 318 10.96 11.39 -3.45
N ILE A 319 10.27 12.19 -4.24
CA ILE A 319 9.08 11.80 -4.97
C ILE A 319 9.37 11.87 -6.47
N VAL A 320 9.16 10.76 -7.14
CA VAL A 320 9.20 10.66 -8.61
C VAL A 320 7.77 10.61 -9.11
N VAL A 321 7.39 11.60 -9.88
CA VAL A 321 6.03 11.68 -10.43
C VAL A 321 6.01 11.03 -11.80
N MET A 322 5.15 10.03 -11.94
CA MET A 322 4.91 9.32 -13.21
C MET A 322 3.62 9.78 -13.86
N ARG A 323 3.64 9.90 -15.16
CA ARG A 323 2.49 10.26 -15.99
C ARG A 323 2.53 9.48 -17.30
N GLU A 324 1.46 8.75 -17.59
CA GLU A 324 1.30 8.02 -18.86
C GLU A 324 2.53 7.18 -19.28
N GLY A 325 3.17 6.51 -18.32
CA GLY A 325 4.33 5.65 -18.54
C GLY A 325 5.66 6.38 -18.72
N GLU A 326 5.77 7.62 -18.27
CA GLU A 326 7.02 8.41 -18.25
C GLU A 326 7.25 9.07 -16.90
N ILE A 327 8.50 9.40 -16.56
CA ILE A 327 8.81 10.28 -15.42
C ILE A 327 8.50 11.71 -15.86
N ALA A 328 7.56 12.35 -15.18
CA ALA A 328 7.16 13.73 -15.43
C ALA A 328 8.00 14.76 -14.65
N GLY A 329 8.59 14.34 -13.53
CA GLY A 329 9.45 15.16 -12.69
C GLY A 329 9.81 14.49 -11.37
N GLU A 330 10.73 15.10 -10.63
CA GLU A 330 11.16 14.68 -9.31
C GLU A 330 11.05 15.84 -8.33
N LEU A 331 10.65 15.57 -7.09
CA LEU A 331 10.49 16.54 -6.01
C LEU A 331 11.22 16.02 -4.76
N LEU A 332 11.99 16.85 -4.10
CA LEU A 332 12.57 16.54 -2.79
C LEU A 332 11.48 16.74 -1.72
N HIS A 333 11.49 15.94 -0.66
CA HIS A 333 10.50 16.00 0.42
C HIS A 333 10.22 17.42 0.92
N GLU A 334 11.28 18.18 1.21
CA GLU A 334 11.18 19.54 1.76
C GLU A 334 10.58 20.57 0.78
N GLN A 335 10.56 20.28 -0.52
CA GLN A 335 10.09 21.16 -1.59
C GLN A 335 8.77 20.68 -2.20
N ALA A 336 8.36 19.46 -1.87
CA ALA A 336 7.19 18.83 -2.46
C ALA A 336 5.90 19.37 -1.83
N ASP A 337 4.98 19.82 -2.66
CA ASP A 337 3.63 20.13 -2.27
C ASP A 337 2.61 19.41 -3.17
N GLU A 338 1.37 19.31 -2.70
CA GLU A 338 0.29 18.63 -3.42
C GLU A 338 0.04 19.21 -4.81
N ARG A 339 0.10 20.54 -4.94
CA ARG A 339 -0.18 21.24 -6.20
C ARG A 339 0.88 20.91 -7.24
N GLN A 340 2.16 20.92 -6.85
CA GLN A 340 3.27 20.61 -7.75
C GLN A 340 3.20 19.14 -8.20
N ALA A 341 2.99 18.21 -7.27
CA ALA A 341 2.89 16.80 -7.58
C ALA A 341 1.70 16.49 -8.51
N LEU A 342 0.52 17.06 -8.22
CA LEU A 342 -0.66 16.91 -9.09
C LEU A 342 -0.44 17.55 -10.47
N SER A 343 0.18 18.73 -10.53
CA SER A 343 0.47 19.41 -11.81
C SER A 343 1.37 18.54 -12.72
N LEU A 344 2.36 17.86 -12.14
CA LEU A 344 3.24 16.95 -12.87
C LEU A 344 2.50 15.66 -13.30
N ALA A 345 1.58 15.15 -12.47
CA ALA A 345 0.86 13.92 -12.72
C ALA A 345 -0.29 14.07 -13.74
N MET A 346 -0.80 15.29 -13.93
CA MET A 346 -1.89 15.54 -14.87
C MET A 346 -1.45 15.32 -16.32
N PRO A 347 -2.30 14.70 -17.18
CA PRO A 347 -2.03 14.59 -18.61
C PRO A 347 -1.76 15.96 -19.23
N LYS A 348 -0.78 16.06 -20.11
CA LYS A 348 -0.61 17.28 -20.91
C LYS A 348 -1.81 17.44 -21.82
N VAL A 349 -2.55 18.53 -21.64
CA VAL A 349 -3.62 18.90 -22.58
C VAL A 349 -2.92 19.08 -23.95
N SER A 350 -3.06 18.09 -24.84
CA SER A 350 -2.66 18.29 -26.23
C SER A 350 -3.50 19.45 -26.75
N GLN A 351 -2.86 20.61 -26.98
CA GLN A 351 -3.47 21.63 -27.83
C GLN A 351 -3.72 20.93 -29.17
N ALA A 352 -4.98 20.51 -29.39
CA ALA A 352 -5.42 20.12 -30.71
C ALA A 352 -5.12 21.32 -31.61
N VAL A 353 -4.17 21.15 -32.52
CA VAL A 353 -3.87 22.11 -33.56
C VAL A 353 -5.16 22.28 -34.34
N ALA A 354 -5.72 23.49 -34.28
CA ALA A 354 -6.88 23.91 -35.04
C ALA A 354 -6.56 23.94 -36.54
#